data_1f37ee747e2c45cccbbe1a12ac0b0bcd
#
_entry.id   1f37ee747e2c45cccbbe1a12ac0b0bcd
#
_cell.length_a   1.000
_cell.length_b   1.000
_cell.length_c   1.000
_cell.angle_alpha   90.00
_cell.angle_beta   90.00
_cell.angle_gamma   90.00
#
_symmetry.space_group_name_H-M   'P 1'
#
loop_
_entity.id
_entity.type
_entity.pdbx_description
1 polymer ?
#
loop_
_entity_poly.entity_id
_entity_poly.type
_entity_poly.pdbx_seq_one_letter_code
_entity_poly.pdbx_strand_id
1 'polypeptide(L)'
;MSYQFFADGARASFGGDEFVFVEVCESMDLAQALRIQAITGELSRRELPGILDVAPANASYLVRVDPDILYPRELVRTLARLHERFGEAGSVALDTEIIEIPVWYGDPETERVCLKFRDRHQSGAETDLAYTARVNGLAEDELVAAHSSAPFIVTFPCFKPGNTECVQLVPRERQLQVPKYLRPRTETPARAVAHGGAFTVVYPTAGVGGYQLLGRSPVPVADLAQRTPGFETSKVLATISTLLSFRPIPGDEYAQLRTDSREGRYRYRRAPVRFALAEFLADPAGYPRILRTALSC
;
A
#
# COMPACT_ATOMS: atom_id res chain seq x y z
N MET A 1 13.37 -5.08 28.60
CA MET A 1 11.91 -5.17 28.28
C MET A 1 11.53 -6.65 28.35
N SER A 2 10.43 -7.01 29.01
CA SER A 2 9.94 -8.39 29.02
C SER A 2 8.90 -8.52 27.91
N TYR A 3 9.09 -9.43 26.97
CA TYR A 3 8.10 -9.80 25.98
C TYR A 3 7.05 -10.75 26.56
N GLN A 4 5.80 -10.64 26.10
CA GLN A 4 4.78 -11.66 26.24
C GLN A 4 4.59 -12.36 24.91
N PHE A 5 4.81 -13.67 24.86
CA PHE A 5 4.72 -14.46 23.62
C PHE A 5 3.31 -15.01 23.45
N PHE A 6 2.84 -14.98 22.21
CA PHE A 6 1.62 -15.67 21.79
C PHE A 6 1.96 -17.08 21.27
N ALA A 7 0.95 -17.93 21.17
CA ALA A 7 1.11 -19.32 20.74
C ALA A 7 1.67 -19.47 19.32
N ASP A 8 1.46 -18.48 18.46
CA ASP A 8 1.95 -18.41 17.08
C ASP A 8 3.36 -17.83 16.93
N GLY A 9 4.04 -17.52 18.04
CA GLY A 9 5.39 -16.95 18.06
C GLY A 9 5.44 -15.42 18.00
N ALA A 10 4.32 -14.74 17.76
CA ALA A 10 4.26 -13.28 17.86
C ALA A 10 4.56 -12.82 19.31
N ARG A 11 5.07 -11.61 19.47
CA ARG A 11 5.51 -11.09 20.76
C ARG A 11 4.98 -9.70 21.04
N ALA A 12 4.38 -9.50 22.22
CA ALA A 12 3.92 -8.22 22.69
C ALA A 12 4.94 -7.57 23.65
N SER A 13 5.11 -6.27 23.55
CA SER A 13 5.85 -5.43 24.48
C SER A 13 5.06 -4.17 24.82
N PHE A 14 5.46 -3.48 25.89
CA PHE A 14 4.75 -2.31 26.36
C PHE A 14 5.61 -1.05 26.20
N GLY A 15 4.99 0.02 25.67
CA GLY A 15 5.55 1.35 25.61
C GLY A 15 4.89 2.25 26.66
N GLY A 16 5.47 2.29 27.86
CA GLY A 16 4.80 2.89 29.01
C GLY A 16 3.55 2.13 29.42
N ASP A 17 2.53 2.85 29.83
CA ASP A 17 1.22 2.37 30.24
C ASP A 17 0.10 2.58 29.18
N GLU A 18 0.43 3.27 28.07
CA GLU A 18 -0.52 3.58 26.99
C GLU A 18 -0.38 2.68 25.75
N PHE A 19 0.73 1.97 25.55
CA PHE A 19 1.01 1.31 24.27
C PHE A 19 1.27 -0.19 24.42
N VAL A 20 0.63 -0.95 23.55
CA VAL A 20 0.96 -2.37 23.32
C VAL A 20 1.47 -2.51 21.89
N PHE A 21 2.76 -2.80 21.73
CA PHE A 21 3.39 -3.10 20.44
C PHE A 21 3.44 -4.62 20.26
N VAL A 22 2.93 -5.10 19.15
CA VAL A 22 2.96 -6.53 18.80
C VAL A 22 3.76 -6.72 17.52
N GLU A 23 4.83 -7.48 17.63
CA GLU A 23 5.70 -7.91 16.54
C GLU A 23 5.28 -9.31 16.11
N VAL A 24 4.87 -9.46 14.85
CA VAL A 24 4.35 -10.72 14.31
C VAL A 24 5.42 -11.48 13.56
N CYS A 25 6.29 -10.77 12.84
CA CYS A 25 7.44 -11.33 12.15
C CYS A 25 8.58 -10.31 12.05
N GLU A 26 9.80 -10.77 11.75
CA GLU A 26 10.98 -9.89 11.68
C GLU A 26 11.23 -9.32 10.28
N SER A 27 10.55 -9.85 9.26
CA SER A 27 10.66 -9.40 7.86
C SER A 27 9.29 -9.29 7.23
N MET A 28 9.19 -8.50 6.13
CA MET A 28 7.95 -8.38 5.38
C MET A 28 7.58 -9.74 4.77
N ASP A 29 6.38 -10.19 5.12
CA ASP A 29 5.68 -11.32 4.52
C ASP A 29 4.22 -10.92 4.25
N LEU A 30 3.76 -11.11 3.01
CA LEU A 30 2.42 -10.67 2.60
C LEU A 30 1.31 -11.37 3.40
N ALA A 31 1.45 -12.68 3.66
CA ALA A 31 0.45 -13.43 4.42
C ALA A 31 0.36 -12.90 5.86
N GLN A 32 1.51 -12.61 6.49
CA GLN A 32 1.53 -12.02 7.83
C GLN A 32 0.99 -10.58 7.84
N ALA A 33 1.31 -9.76 6.83
CA ALA A 33 0.74 -8.41 6.72
C ALA A 33 -0.80 -8.45 6.59
N LEU A 34 -1.35 -9.35 5.80
CA LEU A 34 -2.80 -9.53 5.65
C LEU A 34 -3.44 -10.10 6.91
N ARG A 35 -2.76 -10.99 7.60
CA ARG A 35 -3.17 -11.49 8.90
C ARG A 35 -3.23 -10.38 9.95
N ILE A 36 -2.23 -9.50 9.99
CA ILE A 36 -2.23 -8.30 10.85
C ILE A 36 -3.45 -7.44 10.55
N GLN A 37 -3.78 -7.23 9.27
CA GLN A 37 -4.96 -6.46 8.88
C GLN A 37 -6.26 -7.11 9.36
N ALA A 38 -6.38 -8.44 9.29
CA ALA A 38 -7.54 -9.16 9.80
C ALA A 38 -7.67 -9.04 11.33
N ILE A 39 -6.57 -9.19 12.07
CA ILE A 39 -6.51 -9.04 13.52
C ILE A 39 -6.90 -7.62 13.94
N THR A 40 -6.24 -6.61 13.35
CA THR A 40 -6.44 -5.20 13.71
C THR A 40 -7.80 -4.68 13.27
N GLY A 41 -8.30 -5.11 12.11
CA GLY A 41 -9.65 -4.80 11.64
C GLY A 41 -10.73 -5.40 12.54
N GLU A 42 -10.56 -6.64 13.02
CA GLU A 42 -11.46 -7.25 13.99
C GLU A 42 -11.40 -6.53 15.34
N LEU A 43 -10.19 -6.14 15.81
CA LEU A 43 -10.03 -5.40 17.04
C LEU A 43 -10.74 -4.06 16.98
N SER A 44 -10.58 -3.31 15.90
CA SER A 44 -11.23 -2.00 15.69
C SER A 44 -12.75 -2.12 15.63
N ARG A 45 -13.30 -3.18 14.99
CA ARG A 45 -14.75 -3.41 14.91
C ARG A 45 -15.40 -3.75 16.24
N ARG A 46 -14.63 -4.23 17.22
CA ARG A 46 -15.16 -4.55 18.56
C ARG A 46 -15.44 -3.32 19.40
N GLU A 47 -14.92 -2.16 19.04
CA GLU A 47 -15.10 -0.90 19.76
C GLU A 47 -14.91 -1.05 21.27
N LEU A 48 -13.86 -1.78 21.68
CA LEU A 48 -13.58 -2.05 23.08
C LEU A 48 -13.29 -0.74 23.83
N PRO A 49 -13.99 -0.48 24.96
CA PRO A 49 -13.70 0.70 25.77
C PRO A 49 -12.22 0.77 26.15
N GLY A 50 -11.64 1.95 26.08
CA GLY A 50 -10.23 2.19 26.41
C GLY A 50 -9.25 1.94 25.25
N ILE A 51 -9.68 1.43 24.09
CA ILE A 51 -8.83 1.46 22.88
C ILE A 51 -8.99 2.82 22.23
N LEU A 52 -7.87 3.57 22.12
CA LEU A 52 -7.83 4.90 21.52
C LEU A 52 -7.43 4.86 20.03
N ASP A 53 -6.54 3.95 19.66
CA ASP A 53 -6.05 3.81 18.28
C ASP A 53 -5.49 2.41 18.02
N VAL A 54 -5.56 1.97 16.77
CA VAL A 54 -4.99 0.70 16.28
C VAL A 54 -4.25 0.98 14.99
N ALA A 55 -2.94 0.86 15.02
CA ALA A 55 -2.05 1.17 13.90
C ALA A 55 -1.36 -0.11 13.37
N PRO A 56 -1.92 -0.76 12.32
CA PRO A 56 -1.25 -1.89 11.67
C PRO A 56 -0.06 -1.44 10.82
N ALA A 57 0.93 -2.33 10.69
CA ALA A 57 2.07 -2.21 9.80
C ALA A 57 2.33 -3.56 9.10
N ASN A 58 3.41 -3.65 8.30
CA ASN A 58 3.65 -4.84 7.47
C ASN A 58 4.09 -6.08 8.26
N ALA A 59 4.72 -5.90 9.42
CA ALA A 59 5.27 -6.99 10.25
C ALA A 59 4.87 -6.90 11.72
N SER A 60 4.12 -5.87 12.09
CA SER A 60 3.77 -5.53 13.47
C SER A 60 2.49 -4.68 13.49
N TYR A 61 1.98 -4.44 14.70
CA TYR A 61 0.95 -3.42 14.94
C TYR A 61 1.11 -2.80 16.31
N LEU A 62 0.58 -1.59 16.48
CA LEU A 62 0.56 -0.85 17.73
C LEU A 62 -0.88 -0.59 18.14
N VAL A 63 -1.20 -0.81 19.42
CA VAL A 63 -2.47 -0.41 20.00
C VAL A 63 -2.20 0.63 21.08
N ARG A 64 -2.88 1.78 20.97
CA ARG A 64 -2.89 2.79 22.02
C ARG A 64 -4.16 2.62 22.88
N VAL A 65 -3.98 2.63 24.18
CA VAL A 65 -5.07 2.50 25.16
C VAL A 65 -5.10 3.69 26.12
N ASP A 66 -6.27 3.92 26.69
CA ASP A 66 -6.47 4.72 27.89
C ASP A 66 -6.23 3.80 29.10
N PRO A 67 -5.13 3.96 29.85
CA PRO A 67 -4.79 3.06 30.95
C PRO A 67 -5.75 3.15 32.14
N ASP A 68 -6.51 4.24 32.26
CA ASP A 68 -7.53 4.40 33.31
C ASP A 68 -8.79 3.56 33.01
N ILE A 69 -8.98 3.13 31.73
CA ILE A 69 -10.13 2.34 31.29
C ILE A 69 -9.73 0.90 30.97
N LEU A 70 -8.60 0.71 30.28
CA LEU A 70 -8.13 -0.59 29.81
C LEU A 70 -6.63 -0.76 30.11
N TYR A 71 -6.32 -1.60 31.09
CA TYR A 71 -4.93 -1.87 31.40
C TYR A 71 -4.24 -2.67 30.27
N PRO A 72 -3.06 -2.26 29.77
CA PRO A 72 -2.42 -2.89 28.61
C PRO A 72 -2.26 -4.40 28.70
N ARG A 73 -1.96 -4.94 29.90
CA ARG A 73 -1.81 -6.40 30.09
C ARG A 73 -3.13 -7.17 29.96
N GLU A 74 -4.28 -6.52 30.16
CA GLU A 74 -5.59 -7.16 29.95
C GLU A 74 -5.90 -7.25 28.44
N LEU A 75 -5.53 -6.22 27.67
CA LEU A 75 -5.65 -6.23 26.23
C LEU A 75 -4.91 -7.42 25.61
N VAL A 76 -3.71 -7.79 26.10
CA VAL A 76 -2.91 -8.91 25.57
C VAL A 76 -3.69 -10.23 25.55
N ARG A 77 -4.56 -10.49 26.51
CA ARG A 77 -5.42 -11.69 26.48
C ARG A 77 -6.41 -11.68 25.32
N THR A 78 -6.93 -10.50 24.98
CA THR A 78 -7.82 -10.34 23.83
C THR A 78 -7.06 -10.50 22.53
N LEU A 79 -5.84 -9.92 22.44
CA LEU A 79 -4.96 -10.09 21.29
C LEU A 79 -4.58 -11.54 21.09
N ALA A 80 -4.22 -12.30 22.14
CA ALA A 80 -3.91 -13.72 22.04
C ALA A 80 -5.04 -14.52 21.38
N ARG A 81 -6.29 -14.29 21.80
CA ARG A 81 -7.47 -14.94 21.18
C ARG A 81 -7.67 -14.55 19.70
N LEU A 82 -7.33 -13.32 19.32
CA LEU A 82 -7.37 -12.89 17.91
C LEU A 82 -6.27 -13.58 17.11
N HIS A 83 -5.07 -13.69 17.66
CA HIS A 83 -3.96 -14.42 17.05
C HIS A 83 -4.30 -15.91 16.82
N GLU A 84 -4.95 -16.57 17.77
CA GLU A 84 -5.47 -17.93 17.62
C GLU A 84 -6.52 -18.02 16.51
N ARG A 85 -7.50 -17.10 16.51
CA ARG A 85 -8.59 -17.08 15.51
C ARG A 85 -8.08 -16.89 14.09
N PHE A 86 -7.08 -16.02 13.87
CA PHE A 86 -6.50 -15.71 12.57
C PHE A 86 -5.16 -16.44 12.34
N GLY A 87 -4.92 -17.55 13.04
CA GLY A 87 -3.69 -18.33 12.94
C GLY A 87 -3.47 -18.99 11.58
N GLU A 88 -4.54 -19.32 10.87
CA GLU A 88 -4.49 -20.00 9.59
C GLU A 88 -4.82 -19.05 8.43
N ALA A 89 -4.13 -19.21 7.29
CA ALA A 89 -4.37 -18.42 6.09
C ALA A 89 -5.82 -18.50 5.58
N GLY A 90 -6.49 -19.64 5.75
CA GLY A 90 -7.89 -19.84 5.38
C GLY A 90 -8.89 -18.98 6.17
N SER A 91 -8.49 -18.44 7.32
CA SER A 91 -9.31 -17.54 8.13
C SER A 91 -9.25 -16.07 7.68
N VAL A 92 -8.32 -15.72 6.78
CA VAL A 92 -8.10 -14.33 6.33
C VAL A 92 -8.88 -14.06 5.06
N ALA A 93 -10.01 -13.37 5.21
CA ALA A 93 -10.79 -12.82 4.10
C ALA A 93 -11.13 -11.36 4.38
N LEU A 94 -11.02 -10.51 3.37
CA LEU A 94 -11.16 -9.06 3.47
C LEU A 94 -12.23 -8.60 2.48
N ASP A 95 -13.32 -8.04 2.98
CA ASP A 95 -14.28 -7.33 2.14
C ASP A 95 -13.71 -5.93 1.86
N THR A 96 -13.46 -5.63 0.60
CA THR A 96 -12.75 -4.43 0.16
C THR A 96 -13.24 -3.98 -1.22
N GLU A 97 -12.48 -3.16 -1.88
CA GLU A 97 -12.73 -2.72 -3.24
C GLU A 97 -11.46 -2.73 -4.08
N ILE A 98 -11.65 -2.77 -5.39
CA ILE A 98 -10.59 -2.53 -6.37
C ILE A 98 -10.83 -1.20 -7.08
N ILE A 99 -9.75 -0.39 -7.22
CA ILE A 99 -9.79 0.93 -7.85
C ILE A 99 -8.78 0.98 -8.98
N GLU A 100 -9.20 1.42 -10.17
CA GLU A 100 -8.30 1.66 -11.29
C GLU A 100 -7.58 3.00 -11.15
N ILE A 101 -6.26 2.99 -11.32
CA ILE A 101 -5.39 4.17 -11.33
C ILE A 101 -4.72 4.29 -12.70
N PRO A 102 -5.12 5.24 -13.55
CA PRO A 102 -4.43 5.50 -14.81
C PRO A 102 -3.03 6.08 -14.56
N VAL A 103 -2.04 5.63 -15.33
CA VAL A 103 -0.63 6.01 -15.16
C VAL A 103 0.03 6.24 -16.52
N TRP A 104 0.60 7.41 -16.72
CA TRP A 104 1.55 7.67 -17.79
C TRP A 104 2.95 7.32 -17.30
N TYR A 105 3.44 6.14 -17.72
CA TYR A 105 4.79 5.68 -17.39
C TYR A 105 5.82 6.43 -18.23
N GLY A 106 6.98 6.73 -17.65
CA GLY A 106 8.03 7.51 -18.32
C GLY A 106 7.56 8.93 -18.65
N ASP A 107 6.72 9.56 -17.83
CA ASP A 107 6.26 10.92 -18.09
C ASP A 107 7.40 11.95 -17.96
N PRO A 108 7.40 13.03 -18.79
CA PRO A 108 8.52 13.98 -18.85
C PRO A 108 8.83 14.69 -17.51
N GLU A 109 7.84 14.84 -16.63
CA GLU A 109 8.06 15.50 -15.34
C GLU A 109 8.82 14.60 -14.37
N THR A 110 8.51 13.29 -14.33
CA THR A 110 9.26 12.35 -13.49
C THR A 110 10.68 12.18 -14.00
N GLU A 111 10.88 12.15 -15.33
CA GLU A 111 12.22 12.11 -15.93
C GLU A 111 13.02 13.38 -15.61
N ARG A 112 12.42 14.57 -15.76
CA ARG A 112 13.05 15.85 -15.38
C ARG A 112 13.51 15.84 -13.91
N VAL A 113 12.70 15.32 -13.01
CA VAL A 113 13.03 15.22 -11.59
C VAL A 113 14.14 14.20 -11.35
N CYS A 114 14.13 13.05 -12.01
CA CYS A 114 15.22 12.08 -11.96
C CYS A 114 16.54 12.75 -12.38
N LEU A 115 16.57 13.47 -13.50
CA LEU A 115 17.75 14.19 -13.98
C LEU A 115 18.23 15.25 -12.98
N LYS A 116 17.33 16.00 -12.36
CA LYS A 116 17.64 17.02 -11.36
C LYS A 116 18.32 16.46 -10.10
N PHE A 117 17.96 15.24 -9.68
CA PHE A 117 18.46 14.58 -8.48
C PHE A 117 19.37 13.37 -8.77
N ARG A 118 19.98 13.37 -9.96
CA ARG A 118 20.84 12.28 -10.43
C ARG A 118 22.02 11.98 -9.49
N ASP A 119 22.56 12.99 -8.80
CA ASP A 119 23.61 12.86 -7.79
C ASP A 119 23.19 12.06 -6.54
N ARG A 120 21.90 11.81 -6.39
CA ARG A 120 21.30 11.05 -5.28
C ARG A 120 20.83 9.66 -5.68
N HIS A 121 20.84 9.37 -6.98
CA HIS A 121 20.39 8.11 -7.54
C HIS A 121 21.44 7.01 -7.42
N GLN A 122 21.04 5.73 -7.48
CA GLN A 122 21.93 4.57 -7.52
C GLN A 122 22.76 4.54 -8.82
N SER A 123 22.19 5.03 -9.93
CA SER A 123 22.82 5.11 -11.24
C SER A 123 22.68 6.52 -11.80
N GLY A 124 23.80 7.17 -12.08
CA GLY A 124 23.81 8.52 -12.64
C GLY A 124 23.50 8.60 -14.15
N ALA A 125 23.37 7.47 -14.84
CA ALA A 125 23.23 7.41 -16.32
C ALA A 125 21.80 7.06 -16.79
N GLU A 126 20.95 6.53 -15.93
CA GLU A 126 19.64 5.98 -16.28
C GLU A 126 18.49 6.83 -15.75
N THR A 127 17.31 6.72 -16.36
CA THR A 127 16.05 7.15 -15.73
C THR A 127 15.66 6.18 -14.64
N ASP A 128 14.75 6.59 -13.72
CA ASP A 128 14.23 5.73 -12.67
C ASP A 128 13.52 4.50 -13.27
N LEU A 129 12.80 4.68 -14.39
CA LEU A 129 12.10 3.60 -15.09
C LEU A 129 13.11 2.60 -15.67
N ALA A 130 14.11 3.07 -16.45
CA ALA A 130 15.15 2.24 -17.04
C ALA A 130 15.97 1.49 -15.97
N TYR A 131 16.34 2.18 -14.88
CA TYR A 131 17.05 1.56 -13.77
C TYR A 131 16.22 0.45 -13.12
N THR A 132 14.92 0.69 -12.87
CA THR A 132 14.03 -0.31 -12.29
C THR A 132 13.88 -1.52 -13.22
N ALA A 133 13.71 -1.30 -14.51
CA ALA A 133 13.65 -2.37 -15.51
C ALA A 133 14.91 -3.22 -15.50
N ARG A 134 16.08 -2.61 -15.62
CA ARG A 134 17.37 -3.31 -15.63
C ARG A 134 17.64 -4.13 -14.36
N VAL A 135 17.32 -3.58 -13.18
CA VAL A 135 17.51 -4.29 -11.90
C VAL A 135 16.65 -5.55 -11.83
N ASN A 136 15.48 -5.55 -12.49
CA ASN A 136 14.59 -6.70 -12.56
C ASN A 136 14.84 -7.59 -13.80
N GLY A 137 15.87 -7.31 -14.60
CA GLY A 137 16.19 -8.08 -15.81
C GLY A 137 15.17 -7.92 -16.94
N LEU A 138 14.48 -6.78 -17.00
CA LEU A 138 13.40 -6.46 -17.94
C LEU A 138 13.78 -5.30 -18.87
N ALA A 139 13.14 -5.23 -20.03
CA ALA A 139 13.04 -4.01 -20.80
C ALA A 139 12.01 -3.05 -20.17
N GLU A 140 12.01 -1.77 -20.56
CA GLU A 140 11.10 -0.78 -19.94
C GLU A 140 9.63 -1.08 -20.21
N ASP A 141 9.28 -1.54 -21.42
CA ASP A 141 7.92 -1.96 -21.78
C ASP A 141 7.49 -3.23 -21.04
N GLU A 142 8.41 -4.18 -20.82
CA GLU A 142 8.20 -5.37 -20.01
C GLU A 142 7.99 -5.01 -18.54
N LEU A 143 8.73 -4.01 -18.00
CA LEU A 143 8.50 -3.50 -16.64
C LEU A 143 7.11 -2.88 -16.52
N VAL A 144 6.69 -2.05 -17.48
CA VAL A 144 5.34 -1.45 -17.49
C VAL A 144 4.27 -2.54 -17.53
N ALA A 145 4.46 -3.55 -18.40
CA ALA A 145 3.54 -4.70 -18.48
C ALA A 145 3.51 -5.48 -17.16
N ALA A 146 4.67 -5.77 -16.55
CA ALA A 146 4.76 -6.47 -15.28
C ALA A 146 4.09 -5.69 -14.14
N HIS A 147 4.40 -4.38 -13.99
CA HIS A 147 3.82 -3.52 -12.95
C HIS A 147 2.31 -3.36 -13.09
N SER A 148 1.77 -3.38 -14.31
CA SER A 148 0.32 -3.26 -14.56
C SER A 148 -0.42 -4.61 -14.67
N SER A 149 0.28 -5.74 -14.56
CA SER A 149 -0.28 -7.09 -14.83
C SER A 149 -1.31 -7.56 -13.80
N ALA A 150 -1.16 -7.17 -12.53
CA ALA A 150 -1.98 -7.60 -11.40
C ALA A 150 -2.26 -6.43 -10.45
N PRO A 151 -3.34 -6.47 -9.66
CA PRO A 151 -3.60 -5.45 -8.65
C PRO A 151 -2.55 -5.49 -7.53
N PHE A 152 -2.43 -4.35 -6.87
CA PHE A 152 -1.65 -4.17 -5.65
C PHE A 152 -2.59 -4.06 -4.46
N ILE A 153 -2.28 -4.71 -3.34
CA ILE A 153 -3.03 -4.54 -2.11
C ILE A 153 -2.33 -3.53 -1.20
N VAL A 154 -3.09 -2.59 -0.66
CA VAL A 154 -2.59 -1.62 0.33
C VAL A 154 -2.31 -2.36 1.64
N THR A 155 -1.05 -2.33 2.07
CA THR A 155 -0.63 -2.98 3.31
C THR A 155 -0.32 -1.98 4.42
N PHE A 156 0.08 -0.75 4.09
CA PHE A 156 0.53 0.21 5.06
C PHE A 156 0.29 1.67 4.63
N PRO A 157 -0.53 2.46 5.36
CA PRO A 157 -0.58 3.91 5.18
C PRO A 157 0.65 4.54 5.82
N CYS A 158 1.38 5.38 5.09
CA CYS A 158 2.63 5.94 5.58
C CYS A 158 2.90 7.36 5.07
N PHE A 159 3.76 8.08 5.75
CA PHE A 159 4.39 9.33 5.36
C PHE A 159 3.45 10.54 5.25
N LYS A 160 2.37 10.47 4.47
CA LYS A 160 1.37 11.55 4.28
C LYS A 160 -0.02 10.96 4.08
N PRO A 161 -1.10 11.66 4.46
CA PRO A 161 -2.47 11.22 4.15
C PRO A 161 -2.63 10.92 2.66
N GLY A 162 -3.12 9.72 2.34
CA GLY A 162 -3.28 9.22 0.97
C GLY A 162 -2.04 8.56 0.36
N ASN A 163 -0.87 8.59 1.03
CA ASN A 163 0.27 7.79 0.64
C ASN A 163 0.16 6.41 1.30
N THR A 164 0.15 5.37 0.47
CA THR A 164 0.01 3.99 0.93
C THR A 164 1.07 3.12 0.27
N GLU A 165 1.75 2.30 1.05
CA GLU A 165 2.56 1.21 0.50
C GLU A 165 1.66 0.08 0.06
N CYS A 166 1.86 -0.37 -1.18
CA CYS A 166 1.09 -1.42 -1.80
C CYS A 166 2.01 -2.53 -2.29
N VAL A 167 1.61 -3.79 -2.09
CA VAL A 167 2.33 -4.97 -2.57
C VAL A 167 1.57 -5.58 -3.73
N GLN A 168 2.27 -5.90 -4.84
CA GLN A 168 1.65 -6.53 -6.00
C GLN A 168 1.23 -7.96 -5.70
N LEU A 169 0.01 -8.32 -6.09
CA LEU A 169 -0.53 -9.66 -5.94
C LEU A 169 -0.06 -10.54 -7.10
N VAL A 170 1.18 -10.97 -7.04
CA VAL A 170 1.83 -11.88 -8.00
C VAL A 170 2.61 -12.95 -7.24
N PRO A 171 2.96 -14.08 -7.89
CA PRO A 171 3.91 -15.04 -7.32
C PRO A 171 5.19 -14.34 -6.85
N ARG A 172 5.77 -14.82 -5.75
CA ARG A 172 6.93 -14.19 -5.09
C ARG A 172 8.10 -13.94 -6.05
N GLU A 173 8.37 -14.86 -6.94
CA GLU A 173 9.44 -14.79 -7.95
C GLU A 173 9.18 -13.76 -9.05
N ARG A 174 7.96 -13.22 -9.14
CA ARG A 174 7.56 -12.15 -10.08
C ARG A 174 7.45 -10.78 -9.41
N GLN A 175 7.66 -10.69 -8.11
CA GLN A 175 7.61 -9.41 -7.41
C GLN A 175 8.76 -8.52 -7.87
N LEU A 176 8.42 -7.34 -8.37
CA LEU A 176 9.39 -6.32 -8.71
C LEU A 176 10.10 -5.82 -7.45
N GLN A 177 11.41 -5.64 -7.55
CA GLN A 177 12.21 -5.10 -6.46
C GLN A 177 13.24 -4.12 -7.01
N VAL A 178 13.42 -2.98 -6.32
CA VAL A 178 14.44 -2.01 -6.71
C VAL A 178 14.93 -1.23 -5.48
N PRO A 179 16.24 -0.97 -5.35
CA PRO A 179 16.77 -0.11 -4.30
C PRO A 179 16.19 1.30 -4.38
N LYS A 180 15.92 1.91 -3.22
CA LYS A 180 15.57 3.33 -3.12
C LYS A 180 16.76 4.20 -3.51
N TYR A 181 16.55 5.48 -3.75
CA TYR A 181 17.63 6.45 -3.90
C TYR A 181 18.62 6.38 -2.73
N LEU A 182 19.89 6.62 -2.97
CA LEU A 182 20.93 6.69 -1.91
C LEU A 182 20.62 7.81 -0.90
N ARG A 183 20.11 8.93 -1.40
CA ARG A 183 19.60 10.06 -0.60
C ARG A 183 18.26 10.50 -1.18
N PRO A 184 17.21 10.72 -0.36
CA PRO A 184 15.91 11.13 -0.86
C PRO A 184 15.98 12.44 -1.68
N ARG A 185 15.17 12.53 -2.74
CA ARG A 185 14.91 13.78 -3.44
C ARG A 185 14.14 14.72 -2.52
N THR A 186 14.38 16.01 -2.66
CA THR A 186 13.59 17.05 -1.96
C THR A 186 12.32 17.44 -2.74
N GLU A 187 12.28 17.09 -4.02
CA GLU A 187 11.13 17.32 -4.91
C GLU A 187 10.71 16.00 -5.56
N THR A 188 9.54 15.53 -5.25
CA THR A 188 8.84 14.44 -5.96
C THR A 188 7.53 15.03 -6.44
N PRO A 189 7.13 14.88 -7.71
CA PRO A 189 5.88 15.44 -8.20
C PRO A 189 4.67 14.83 -7.49
N ALA A 190 3.64 15.63 -7.27
CA ALA A 190 2.34 15.11 -6.82
C ALA A 190 1.81 14.10 -7.85
N ARG A 191 1.19 13.03 -7.36
CA ARG A 191 0.65 11.90 -8.13
C ARG A 191 1.70 11.06 -8.85
N ALA A 192 2.99 11.23 -8.55
CA ALA A 192 4.02 10.31 -9.01
C ALA A 192 3.73 8.90 -8.52
N VAL A 193 3.73 7.93 -9.43
CA VAL A 193 3.71 6.50 -9.15
C VAL A 193 5.16 6.03 -9.05
N ALA A 194 5.51 5.43 -7.94
CA ALA A 194 6.90 5.11 -7.66
C ALA A 194 7.04 3.74 -6.97
N HIS A 195 8.19 3.09 -7.19
CA HIS A 195 8.50 1.78 -6.64
C HIS A 195 9.80 1.82 -5.83
N GLY A 196 9.83 1.12 -4.70
CA GLY A 196 11.02 1.05 -3.86
C GLY A 196 10.96 -0.14 -2.89
N GLY A 197 12.04 -0.94 -2.81
CA GLY A 197 11.95 -2.27 -2.25
C GLY A 197 11.00 -3.10 -3.10
N ALA A 198 9.98 -3.72 -2.48
CA ALA A 198 8.89 -4.44 -3.15
C ALA A 198 7.56 -3.67 -3.14
N PHE A 199 7.58 -2.37 -2.82
CA PHE A 199 6.39 -1.58 -2.62
C PHE A 199 6.19 -0.54 -3.73
N THR A 200 4.94 -0.37 -4.14
CA THR A 200 4.50 0.76 -4.97
C THR A 200 3.76 1.77 -4.09
N VAL A 201 3.95 3.05 -4.40
CA VAL A 201 3.24 4.18 -3.78
C VAL A 201 2.76 5.14 -4.85
N VAL A 202 1.69 5.89 -4.55
CA VAL A 202 1.30 7.08 -5.30
C VAL A 202 1.45 8.28 -4.39
N TYR A 203 2.33 9.22 -4.72
CA TYR A 203 2.56 10.41 -3.90
C TYR A 203 1.35 11.34 -3.96
N PRO A 204 0.62 11.59 -2.85
CA PRO A 204 -0.57 12.43 -2.88
C PRO A 204 -0.26 13.90 -3.18
N THR A 205 0.87 14.39 -2.68
CA THR A 205 1.33 15.78 -2.82
C THR A 205 2.81 15.81 -3.19
N ALA A 206 3.26 16.91 -3.77
CA ALA A 206 4.69 17.13 -3.99
C ALA A 206 5.48 17.15 -2.68
N GLY A 207 6.76 16.77 -2.75
CA GLY A 207 7.67 16.82 -1.59
C GLY A 207 8.81 15.83 -1.65
N VAL A 208 9.34 15.49 -0.48
CA VAL A 208 10.45 14.54 -0.33
C VAL A 208 10.05 13.12 -0.76
N GLY A 209 10.96 12.38 -1.37
CA GLY A 209 10.73 10.99 -1.74
C GLY A 209 11.99 10.26 -2.19
N GLY A 210 12.09 8.96 -1.92
CA GLY A 210 13.26 8.14 -2.25
C GLY A 210 12.97 6.94 -3.14
N TYR A 211 11.72 6.70 -3.54
CA TYR A 211 11.35 5.61 -4.44
C TYR A 211 11.66 5.97 -5.88
N GLN A 212 11.91 4.97 -6.74
CA GLN A 212 12.13 5.15 -8.17
C GLN A 212 10.82 5.58 -8.84
N LEU A 213 10.85 6.66 -9.62
CA LEU A 213 9.67 7.23 -10.27
C LEU A 213 9.38 6.45 -11.55
N LEU A 214 8.27 5.74 -11.59
CA LEU A 214 7.86 4.97 -12.78
C LEU A 214 7.02 5.79 -13.76
N GLY A 215 6.28 6.77 -13.25
CA GLY A 215 5.38 7.58 -14.03
C GLY A 215 4.47 8.42 -13.14
N ARG A 216 3.39 8.94 -13.70
CA ARG A 216 2.48 9.84 -12.98
C ARG A 216 1.01 9.58 -13.30
N SER A 217 0.16 9.62 -12.25
CA SER A 217 -1.28 9.56 -12.42
C SER A 217 -1.87 10.95 -12.72
N PRO A 218 -2.87 11.08 -13.62
CA PRO A 218 -3.59 12.33 -13.82
C PRO A 218 -4.54 12.68 -12.68
N VAL A 219 -4.92 11.69 -11.84
CA VAL A 219 -5.95 11.82 -10.82
C VAL A 219 -5.35 11.85 -9.40
N PRO A 220 -5.97 12.55 -8.44
CA PRO A 220 -5.48 12.61 -7.05
C PRO A 220 -5.73 11.28 -6.32
N VAL A 221 -4.94 11.01 -5.27
CA VAL A 221 -5.17 9.90 -4.31
C VAL A 221 -5.52 10.41 -2.91
N ALA A 222 -5.57 11.73 -2.75
CA ALA A 222 -6.08 12.40 -1.55
C ALA A 222 -6.68 13.76 -1.92
N ASP A 223 -7.75 14.12 -1.22
CA ASP A 223 -8.36 15.46 -1.24
C ASP A 223 -8.81 15.83 0.17
N LEU A 224 -8.01 16.62 0.86
CA LEU A 224 -8.30 17.04 2.24
C LEU A 224 -9.53 17.94 2.35
N ALA A 225 -9.91 18.60 1.25
CA ALA A 225 -11.10 19.45 1.17
C ALA A 225 -12.36 18.69 0.75
N GLN A 226 -12.24 17.44 0.31
CA GLN A 226 -13.33 16.55 -0.13
C GLN A 226 -14.23 17.18 -1.21
N ARG A 227 -13.63 17.91 -2.15
CA ARG A 227 -14.32 18.58 -3.26
C ARG A 227 -14.26 17.81 -4.57
N THR A 228 -13.30 16.90 -4.69
CA THR A 228 -13.13 16.06 -5.87
C THR A 228 -14.07 14.86 -5.79
N PRO A 229 -14.78 14.51 -6.89
CA PRO A 229 -15.59 13.30 -6.92
C PRO A 229 -14.79 12.04 -6.56
N GLY A 230 -15.39 11.18 -5.72
CA GLY A 230 -14.74 9.99 -5.15
C GLY A 230 -14.14 10.20 -3.77
N PHE A 231 -14.17 11.44 -3.23
CA PHE A 231 -13.70 11.77 -1.87
C PHE A 231 -14.83 12.25 -0.94
N GLU A 232 -16.08 12.02 -1.28
CA GLU A 232 -17.23 12.51 -0.53
C GLU A 232 -17.27 12.00 0.92
N THR A 233 -16.81 10.76 1.12
CA THR A 233 -16.83 10.09 2.43
C THR A 233 -15.46 9.94 3.07
N SER A 234 -14.37 10.14 2.30
CA SER A 234 -13.00 9.97 2.78
C SER A 234 -12.06 11.00 2.16
N LYS A 235 -11.12 11.49 2.93
CA LYS A 235 -10.05 12.39 2.45
C LYS A 235 -8.95 11.67 1.66
N VAL A 236 -8.93 10.35 1.70
CA VAL A 236 -7.97 9.49 1.00
C VAL A 236 -8.71 8.50 0.12
N LEU A 237 -8.14 8.21 -1.06
CA LEU A 237 -8.76 7.32 -2.04
C LEU A 237 -8.72 5.86 -1.60
N ALA A 238 -7.59 5.43 -1.06
CA ALA A 238 -7.34 4.06 -0.67
C ALA A 238 -7.01 3.97 0.82
N THR A 239 -7.55 2.96 1.47
CA THR A 239 -7.27 2.58 2.85
C THR A 239 -6.61 1.20 2.88
N ILE A 240 -6.24 0.71 4.06
CA ILE A 240 -5.71 -0.64 4.23
C ILE A 240 -6.66 -1.66 3.57
N SER A 241 -6.09 -2.66 2.92
CA SER A 241 -6.76 -3.71 2.14
C SER A 241 -7.35 -3.27 0.79
N THR A 242 -7.44 -1.98 0.47
CA THR A 242 -7.87 -1.54 -0.87
C THR A 242 -6.95 -2.13 -1.95
N LEU A 243 -7.53 -2.58 -3.05
CA LEU A 243 -6.79 -3.04 -4.22
C LEU A 243 -6.65 -1.89 -5.22
N LEU A 244 -5.41 -1.62 -5.68
CA LEU A 244 -5.12 -0.66 -6.73
C LEU A 244 -4.73 -1.38 -8.02
N SER A 245 -5.41 -1.13 -9.13
CA SER A 245 -5.09 -1.65 -10.45
C SER A 245 -4.53 -0.55 -11.33
N PHE A 246 -3.22 -0.56 -11.58
CA PHE A 246 -2.59 0.42 -12.44
C PHE A 246 -2.88 0.13 -13.91
N ARG A 247 -3.32 1.16 -14.66
CA ARG A 247 -3.60 1.09 -16.09
C ARG A 247 -2.66 2.03 -16.84
N PRO A 248 -1.79 1.51 -17.72
CA PRO A 248 -0.95 2.34 -18.59
C PRO A 248 -1.82 3.20 -19.52
N ILE A 249 -1.45 4.47 -19.67
CA ILE A 249 -2.11 5.42 -20.57
C ILE A 249 -1.05 6.24 -21.32
N PRO A 250 -1.35 6.70 -22.55
CA PRO A 250 -0.49 7.64 -23.28
C PRO A 250 -0.63 9.08 -22.77
N GLY A 251 0.25 9.97 -23.21
CA GLY A 251 0.32 11.36 -22.76
C GLY A 251 -0.91 12.21 -23.11
N ASP A 252 -1.54 11.97 -24.23
CA ASP A 252 -2.77 12.64 -24.65
C ASP A 252 -3.97 12.26 -23.75
N GLU A 253 -4.14 10.97 -23.45
CA GLU A 253 -5.13 10.51 -22.49
C GLU A 253 -4.84 11.07 -21.08
N TYR A 254 -3.56 11.11 -20.68
CA TYR A 254 -3.18 11.75 -19.41
C TYR A 254 -3.63 13.22 -19.36
N ALA A 255 -3.41 13.99 -20.41
CA ALA A 255 -3.79 15.39 -20.47
C ALA A 255 -5.32 15.57 -20.36
N GLN A 256 -6.08 14.73 -21.08
CA GLN A 256 -7.55 14.74 -21.01
C GLN A 256 -8.06 14.40 -19.62
N LEU A 257 -7.62 13.26 -19.05
CA LEU A 257 -8.04 12.83 -17.71
C LEU A 257 -7.61 13.83 -16.62
N ARG A 258 -6.47 14.51 -16.83
CA ARG A 258 -6.02 15.58 -15.92
C ARG A 258 -6.95 16.77 -15.92
N THR A 259 -7.44 17.17 -17.10
CA THR A 259 -8.44 18.23 -17.25
C THR A 259 -9.75 17.82 -16.60
N ASP A 260 -10.27 16.63 -16.90
CA ASP A 260 -11.51 16.12 -16.33
C ASP A 260 -11.45 16.01 -14.80
N SER A 261 -10.30 15.61 -14.26
CA SER A 261 -10.07 15.57 -12.81
C SER A 261 -10.13 16.97 -12.17
N ARG A 262 -9.52 17.98 -12.81
CA ARG A 262 -9.53 19.37 -12.31
C ARG A 262 -10.92 20.01 -12.35
N GLU A 263 -11.70 19.65 -13.35
CA GLU A 263 -13.06 20.18 -13.57
C GLU A 263 -14.15 19.35 -12.88
N GLY A 264 -13.77 18.33 -12.11
CA GLY A 264 -14.70 17.50 -11.35
C GLY A 264 -15.54 16.54 -12.19
N ARG A 265 -15.13 16.27 -13.43
CA ARG A 265 -15.83 15.33 -14.33
C ARG A 265 -15.33 13.90 -14.21
N TYR A 266 -14.07 13.70 -13.79
CA TYR A 266 -13.49 12.36 -13.65
C TYR A 266 -14.23 11.55 -12.58
N ARG A 267 -14.47 10.27 -12.88
CA ARG A 267 -15.03 9.30 -11.94
C ARG A 267 -14.09 8.09 -11.87
N TYR A 268 -13.74 7.68 -10.67
CA TYR A 268 -12.91 6.48 -10.48
C TYR A 268 -13.71 5.24 -10.90
N ARG A 269 -13.06 4.38 -11.70
CA ARG A 269 -13.54 3.01 -11.90
C ARG A 269 -13.21 2.22 -10.66
N ARG A 270 -14.24 1.78 -9.95
CA ARG A 270 -14.08 1.04 -8.69
C ARG A 270 -15.20 0.03 -8.52
N ALA A 271 -14.91 -1.09 -7.87
CA ALA A 271 -15.88 -2.14 -7.61
C ALA A 271 -15.60 -2.81 -6.25
N PRO A 272 -16.64 -3.23 -5.51
CA PRO A 272 -16.48 -4.05 -4.33
C PRO A 272 -15.92 -5.42 -4.73
N VAL A 273 -15.00 -5.94 -3.93
CA VAL A 273 -14.42 -7.27 -4.10
C VAL A 273 -14.19 -7.92 -2.74
N ARG A 274 -14.18 -9.25 -2.71
CA ARG A 274 -13.76 -10.03 -1.56
C ARG A 274 -12.41 -10.66 -1.87
N PHE A 275 -11.38 -10.29 -1.11
CA PHE A 275 -10.07 -10.91 -1.18
C PHE A 275 -9.99 -12.06 -0.16
N ALA A 276 -9.58 -13.26 -0.60
CA ALA A 276 -9.34 -14.40 0.26
C ALA A 276 -7.87 -14.84 0.15
N LEU A 277 -7.14 -14.81 1.27
CA LEU A 277 -5.72 -15.14 1.28
C LEU A 277 -5.48 -16.60 0.85
N ALA A 278 -6.33 -17.54 1.27
CA ALA A 278 -6.20 -18.94 0.86
C ALA A 278 -6.33 -19.15 -0.66
N GLU A 279 -7.25 -18.43 -1.32
CA GLU A 279 -7.41 -18.48 -2.77
C GLU A 279 -6.20 -17.87 -3.49
N PHE A 280 -5.67 -16.76 -2.98
CA PHE A 280 -4.45 -16.15 -3.52
C PHE A 280 -3.25 -17.09 -3.38
N LEU A 281 -3.07 -17.75 -2.24
CA LEU A 281 -1.95 -18.66 -2.02
C LEU A 281 -2.07 -19.93 -2.88
N ALA A 282 -3.31 -20.40 -3.16
CA ALA A 282 -3.56 -21.55 -4.03
C ALA A 282 -3.32 -21.23 -5.51
N ASP A 283 -3.65 -20.03 -5.96
CA ASP A 283 -3.44 -19.56 -7.35
C ASP A 283 -2.97 -18.09 -7.41
N PRO A 284 -1.72 -17.81 -7.06
CA PRO A 284 -1.20 -16.44 -7.04
C PRO A 284 -1.05 -15.80 -8.43
N ALA A 285 -1.20 -16.57 -9.50
CA ALA A 285 -1.18 -16.08 -10.88
C ALA A 285 -2.57 -15.80 -11.46
N GLY A 286 -3.54 -16.64 -11.18
CA GLY A 286 -4.90 -16.55 -11.75
C GLY A 286 -5.86 -15.75 -10.88
N TYR A 287 -5.87 -15.97 -9.58
CA TYR A 287 -6.81 -15.32 -8.66
C TYR A 287 -6.81 -13.77 -8.75
N PRO A 288 -5.65 -13.06 -8.83
CA PRO A 288 -5.64 -11.61 -8.98
C PRO A 288 -6.27 -11.10 -10.28
N ARG A 289 -6.22 -11.91 -11.34
CA ARG A 289 -6.89 -11.59 -12.63
C ARG A 289 -8.41 -11.66 -12.48
N ILE A 290 -8.93 -12.61 -11.72
CA ILE A 290 -10.35 -12.71 -11.40
C ILE A 290 -10.81 -11.46 -10.64
N LEU A 291 -10.07 -11.01 -9.65
CA LEU A 291 -10.37 -9.76 -8.91
C LEU A 291 -10.47 -8.54 -9.85
N ARG A 292 -9.59 -8.45 -10.86
CA ARG A 292 -9.63 -7.36 -11.84
C ARG A 292 -10.87 -7.36 -12.72
N THR A 293 -11.50 -8.52 -12.97
CA THR A 293 -12.72 -8.56 -13.80
C THR A 293 -13.87 -7.74 -13.22
N ALA A 294 -13.89 -7.53 -11.91
CA ALA A 294 -14.85 -6.64 -11.25
C ALA A 294 -14.85 -5.19 -11.80
N LEU A 295 -13.71 -4.72 -12.35
CA LEU A 295 -13.64 -3.42 -13.01
C LEU A 295 -14.26 -3.41 -14.41
N SER A 296 -14.64 -4.55 -14.98
CA SER A 296 -15.20 -4.63 -16.33
C SER A 296 -16.73 -4.62 -16.34
N CYS A 297 -17.33 -4.72 -15.18
CA CYS A 297 -18.78 -4.60 -14.95
C CYS A 297 -19.17 -3.16 -14.64
#